data_bf8810939a8fe0d78477130e9215b58b
#
_entry.id   bf8810939a8fe0d78477130e9215b58b
#
_cell.length_a   1.000
_cell.length_b   1.000
_cell.length_c   1.000
_cell.angle_alpha   90.00
_cell.angle_beta   90.00
_cell.angle_gamma   90.00
#
_symmetry.space_group_name_H-M   'P 1'
#
loop_
_entity.id
_entity.type
_entity.pdbx_description
1 polymer ?
#
loop_
_entity_poly.entity_id
_entity_poly.type
_entity_poly.pdbx_seq_one_letter_code
_entity_poly.pdbx_strand_id
1 'polypeptide(L)'
;VLDEPSSNLEPEAIEELRRLCLLIKEMGKTIIVSEHRLYFLNGIADKIVLMKHGMLERVWTAEEFKKIPKEEYQKLGLRSYFPTCLNLPEGNLVKNEIPVVSAKHLLVGYEKGVAVTREINFSAYRGEIIGIVGKNGCGKTTLARTICGLQREIQGEILYNGEKVPTKQRMKKAYLVMQDPDYQLFTDSVYQELSLALLAQKTPDEQQIINIMEKLNLTEYKDHHPMSLSGGQKQRTAIGVAALRDCDVLLFDEPTSGLDYKNMESVAEI
;
A
#
# COMPACT_ATOMS: atom_id res chain seq x y z
N VAL A 1 20.58 -13.73 9.68
CA VAL A 1 20.04 -12.38 9.44
C VAL A 1 18.74 -12.53 8.66
N LEU A 2 17.72 -11.79 9.08
CA LEU A 2 16.40 -11.73 8.44
C LEU A 2 16.16 -10.27 8.06
N ASP A 3 15.81 -10.03 6.80
CA ASP A 3 15.51 -8.70 6.27
C ASP A 3 14.02 -8.63 5.92
N GLU A 4 13.31 -7.74 6.59
CA GLU A 4 11.85 -7.55 6.51
C GLU A 4 11.04 -8.86 6.47
N PRO A 5 11.28 -9.82 7.38
CA PRO A 5 10.69 -11.14 7.29
C PRO A 5 9.17 -11.13 7.53
N SER A 6 8.60 -10.05 8.09
CA SER A 6 7.17 -9.91 8.28
C SER A 6 6.46 -9.22 7.10
N SER A 7 7.21 -8.74 6.09
CA SER A 7 6.60 -8.11 4.92
C SER A 7 5.72 -9.12 4.18
N ASN A 8 4.53 -8.69 3.76
CA ASN A 8 3.54 -9.52 3.05
C ASN A 8 3.02 -10.75 3.82
N LEU A 9 3.34 -10.90 5.13
CA LEU A 9 2.79 -11.96 5.95
C LEU A 9 1.47 -11.55 6.60
N GLU A 10 0.56 -12.51 6.69
CA GLU A 10 -0.68 -12.41 7.47
C GLU A 10 -0.40 -12.50 8.98
N PRO A 11 -1.31 -12.02 9.85
CA PRO A 11 -1.12 -12.05 11.29
C PRO A 11 -0.79 -13.44 11.85
N GLU A 12 -1.43 -14.51 11.31
CA GLU A 12 -1.18 -15.88 11.73
C GLU A 12 0.25 -16.32 11.36
N ALA A 13 0.72 -16.00 10.15
CA ALA A 13 2.08 -16.31 9.68
C ALA A 13 3.15 -15.49 10.44
N ILE A 14 2.83 -14.26 10.85
CA ILE A 14 3.71 -13.45 11.71
C ILE A 14 3.86 -14.12 13.08
N GLU A 15 2.80 -14.70 13.63
CA GLU A 15 2.88 -15.40 14.91
C GLU A 15 3.68 -16.73 14.80
N GLU A 16 3.59 -17.43 13.68
CA GLU A 16 4.45 -18.55 13.38
C GLU A 16 5.93 -18.15 13.26
N LEU A 17 6.21 -17.04 12.59
CA LEU A 17 7.55 -16.46 12.49
C LEU A 17 8.12 -16.11 13.88
N ARG A 18 7.30 -15.56 14.78
CA ARG A 18 7.69 -15.29 16.17
C ARG A 18 8.11 -16.56 16.89
N ARG A 19 7.29 -17.62 16.80
CA ARG A 19 7.59 -18.94 17.40
C ARG A 19 8.89 -19.51 16.87
N LEU A 20 9.11 -19.43 15.55
CA LEU A 20 10.34 -19.88 14.92
C LEU A 20 11.56 -19.10 15.45
N CYS A 21 11.47 -17.76 15.55
CA CYS A 21 12.54 -16.95 16.13
C CYS A 21 12.87 -17.35 17.58
N LEU A 22 11.85 -17.63 18.39
CA LEU A 22 12.05 -18.09 19.77
C LEU A 22 12.74 -19.45 19.82
N LEU A 23 12.31 -20.40 19.01
CA LEU A 23 12.96 -21.74 18.92
C LEU A 23 14.42 -21.63 18.51
N ILE A 24 14.73 -20.82 17.50
CA ILE A 24 16.12 -20.59 17.05
C ILE A 24 16.96 -19.94 18.18
N LYS A 25 16.37 -19.03 18.95
CA LYS A 25 17.00 -18.38 20.10
C LYS A 25 17.28 -19.41 21.20
N GLU A 26 16.35 -20.30 21.52
CA GLU A 26 16.51 -21.38 22.49
C GLU A 26 17.62 -22.38 22.07
N MET A 27 17.84 -22.55 20.78
CA MET A 27 18.98 -23.32 20.24
C MET A 27 20.32 -22.59 20.38
N GLY A 28 20.38 -21.45 21.06
CA GLY A 28 21.60 -20.66 21.29
C GLY A 28 22.07 -19.86 20.07
N LYS A 29 21.23 -19.66 19.05
CA LYS A 29 21.58 -18.88 17.87
C LYS A 29 21.27 -17.39 18.07
N THR A 30 22.14 -16.54 17.57
CA THR A 30 21.90 -15.09 17.51
C THR A 30 21.14 -14.76 16.24
N ILE A 31 20.03 -14.01 16.38
CA ILE A 31 19.18 -13.59 15.28
C ILE A 31 19.31 -12.06 15.16
N ILE A 32 19.54 -11.58 13.94
CA ILE A 32 19.50 -10.15 13.61
C ILE A 32 18.35 -9.97 12.62
N VAL A 33 17.43 -9.07 12.95
CA VAL A 33 16.24 -8.77 12.14
C VAL A 33 16.24 -7.30 11.78
N SER A 34 16.17 -6.99 10.49
CA SER A 34 15.85 -5.66 9.96
C SER A 34 14.34 -5.60 9.73
N GLU A 35 13.64 -4.61 10.29
CA GLU A 35 12.18 -4.59 10.29
C GLU A 35 11.58 -3.19 10.50
N HIS A 36 10.48 -2.93 9.81
CA HIS A 36 9.64 -1.74 10.01
C HIS A 36 8.42 -2.02 10.91
N ARG A 37 7.92 -3.26 10.93
CA ARG A 37 6.76 -3.69 11.74
C ARG A 37 7.23 -4.13 13.13
N LEU A 38 7.50 -3.16 14.00
CA LEU A 38 8.12 -3.41 15.30
C LEU A 38 7.29 -4.25 16.26
N TYR A 39 5.95 -4.29 16.10
CA TYR A 39 5.07 -5.02 17.02
C TYR A 39 5.38 -6.53 17.08
N PHE A 40 5.85 -7.11 15.98
CA PHE A 40 6.20 -8.54 15.95
C PHE A 40 7.46 -8.86 16.79
N LEU A 41 8.34 -7.88 16.99
CA LEU A 41 9.54 -8.00 17.82
C LEU A 41 9.26 -7.86 19.32
N ASN A 42 8.05 -7.43 19.69
CA ASN A 42 7.66 -7.26 21.08
C ASN A 42 7.70 -8.59 21.84
N GLY A 43 8.52 -8.66 22.88
CA GLY A 43 8.69 -9.87 23.72
C GLY A 43 9.66 -10.93 23.17
N ILE A 44 10.25 -10.73 21.97
CA ILE A 44 11.28 -11.64 21.43
C ILE A 44 12.65 -10.98 21.27
N ALA A 45 12.68 -9.67 20.97
CA ALA A 45 13.93 -8.94 20.84
C ALA A 45 14.55 -8.63 22.21
N ASP A 46 15.86 -8.77 22.35
CA ASP A 46 16.62 -8.39 23.55
C ASP A 46 17.16 -6.96 23.44
N LYS A 47 17.50 -6.54 22.21
CA LYS A 47 18.02 -5.21 21.90
C LYS A 47 17.36 -4.67 20.64
N ILE A 48 17.13 -3.39 20.59
CA ILE A 48 16.65 -2.66 19.43
C ILE A 48 17.70 -1.63 19.03
N VAL A 49 18.03 -1.58 17.75
CA VAL A 49 19.04 -0.71 17.17
C VAL A 49 18.37 0.19 16.14
N LEU A 50 18.47 1.51 16.29
CA LEU A 50 18.02 2.47 15.30
C LEU A 50 19.19 2.86 14.40
N MET A 51 18.99 2.65 13.12
CA MET A 51 19.88 3.13 12.06
C MET A 51 19.24 4.30 11.31
N LYS A 52 20.06 5.34 11.03
CA LYS A 52 19.64 6.50 10.28
C LYS A 52 20.80 7.03 9.44
N HIS A 53 20.54 7.32 8.17
CA HIS A 53 21.57 7.79 7.22
C HIS A 53 22.84 6.93 7.21
N GLY A 54 22.69 5.61 7.28
CA GLY A 54 23.81 4.66 7.29
C GLY A 54 24.60 4.58 8.60
N MET A 55 24.18 5.30 9.64
CA MET A 55 24.82 5.30 10.95
C MET A 55 23.92 4.66 12.01
N LEU A 56 24.55 4.07 13.03
CA LEU A 56 23.87 3.62 14.24
C LEU A 56 23.61 4.83 15.12
N GLU A 57 22.32 5.21 15.27
CA GLU A 57 21.93 6.40 16.02
C GLU A 57 21.68 6.08 17.49
N ARG A 58 20.96 5.00 17.79
CA ARG A 58 20.64 4.61 19.17
C ARG A 58 20.57 3.08 19.33
N VAL A 59 20.84 2.64 20.54
CA VAL A 59 20.65 1.25 20.99
C VAL A 59 19.87 1.25 22.29
N TRP A 60 18.86 0.40 22.37
CA TRP A 60 18.06 0.19 23.59
C TRP A 60 18.01 -1.30 23.92
N THR A 61 17.91 -1.60 25.19
CA THR A 61 17.37 -2.88 25.64
C THR A 61 15.86 -2.94 25.34
N ALA A 62 15.29 -4.14 25.28
CA ALA A 62 13.84 -4.30 25.09
C ALA A 62 13.02 -3.56 26.16
N GLU A 63 13.49 -3.55 27.41
CA GLU A 63 12.81 -2.87 28.53
C GLU A 63 12.87 -1.35 28.45
N GLU A 64 13.98 -0.79 28.00
CA GLU A 64 14.10 0.65 27.74
C GLU A 64 13.21 1.06 26.57
N PHE A 65 13.20 0.26 25.50
CA PHE A 65 12.40 0.53 24.30
C PHE A 65 10.89 0.54 24.60
N LYS A 66 10.40 -0.37 25.42
CA LYS A 66 8.98 -0.40 25.86
C LYS A 66 8.54 0.85 26.61
N LYS A 67 9.48 1.56 27.27
CA LYS A 67 9.19 2.77 28.05
C LYS A 67 9.18 4.06 27.22
N ILE A 68 9.54 3.98 25.94
CA ILE A 68 9.53 5.14 25.05
C ILE A 68 8.08 5.61 24.84
N PRO A 69 7.77 6.91 25.03
CA PRO A 69 6.45 7.46 24.77
C PRO A 69 6.04 7.33 23.31
N LYS A 70 4.72 7.23 23.04
CA LYS A 70 4.20 7.08 21.66
C LYS A 70 4.64 8.22 20.74
N GLU A 71 4.69 9.43 21.26
CA GLU A 71 5.10 10.64 20.53
C GLU A 71 6.57 10.58 20.10
N GLU A 72 7.40 9.87 20.85
CA GLU A 72 8.82 9.69 20.50
C GLU A 72 9.01 8.67 19.38
N TYR A 73 8.17 7.60 19.31
CA TYR A 73 8.17 6.69 18.14
C TYR A 73 7.93 7.45 16.85
N GLN A 74 6.96 8.36 16.85
CA GLN A 74 6.62 9.18 15.68
C GLN A 74 7.79 10.09 15.28
N LYS A 75 8.42 10.79 16.24
CA LYS A 75 9.59 11.63 15.98
C LYS A 75 10.79 10.86 15.42
N LEU A 76 10.94 9.61 15.83
CA LEU A 76 11.98 8.71 15.32
C LEU A 76 11.63 8.09 13.95
N GLY A 77 10.42 8.31 13.44
CA GLY A 77 9.94 7.69 12.19
C GLY A 77 9.63 6.21 12.32
N LEU A 78 9.40 5.71 13.53
CA LEU A 78 9.16 4.31 13.82
C LEU A 78 7.68 3.99 13.86
N ARG A 79 7.29 2.83 13.31
CA ARG A 79 5.95 2.27 13.46
C ARG A 79 5.72 1.85 14.92
N SER A 80 4.46 1.79 15.33
CA SER A 80 4.09 1.42 16.70
C SER A 80 4.65 0.03 17.07
N TYR A 81 5.24 -0.03 18.27
CA TYR A 81 5.67 -1.29 18.90
C TYR A 81 4.49 -2.08 19.52
N PHE A 82 3.36 -1.40 19.74
CA PHE A 82 2.14 -1.98 20.26
C PHE A 82 1.03 -1.92 19.20
N PRO A 83 0.11 -2.92 19.16
CA PRO A 83 -1.08 -2.82 18.35
C PRO A 83 -1.86 -1.55 18.70
N THR A 84 -2.22 -0.75 17.71
CA THR A 84 -2.98 0.48 17.92
C THR A 84 -4.41 0.25 17.44
N CYS A 85 -5.40 0.43 18.32
CA CYS A 85 -6.79 0.53 17.90
C CYS A 85 -7.03 1.94 17.36
N LEU A 86 -7.42 2.05 16.09
CA LEU A 86 -7.83 3.31 15.49
C LEU A 86 -9.33 3.51 15.70
N ASN A 87 -9.71 4.65 16.27
CA ASN A 87 -11.10 5.12 16.20
C ASN A 87 -11.31 5.66 14.79
N LEU A 88 -11.96 4.89 13.95
CA LEU A 88 -12.34 5.35 12.62
C LEU A 88 -13.45 6.40 12.75
N PRO A 89 -13.38 7.52 12.01
CA PRO A 89 -14.49 8.45 11.95
C PRO A 89 -15.71 7.75 11.37
N GLU A 90 -16.89 7.98 11.96
CA GLU A 90 -18.15 7.53 11.38
C GLU A 90 -18.36 8.25 10.05
N GLY A 91 -18.29 7.52 8.94
CA GLY A 91 -18.56 8.06 7.62
C GLY A 91 -20.06 8.34 7.45
N ASN A 92 -20.42 9.58 7.17
CA ASN A 92 -21.76 9.95 6.74
C ASN A 92 -21.97 9.49 5.28
N LEU A 93 -22.41 8.25 5.09
CA LEU A 93 -22.80 7.74 3.78
C LEU A 93 -24.10 8.44 3.33
N VAL A 94 -24.01 9.23 2.28
CA VAL A 94 -25.19 9.78 1.59
C VAL A 94 -25.82 8.66 0.75
N LYS A 95 -26.86 8.03 1.29
CA LYS A 95 -27.48 6.78 0.76
C LYS A 95 -28.25 6.90 -0.57
N ASN A 96 -28.33 8.07 -1.19
CA ASN A 96 -29.18 8.32 -2.36
C ASN A 96 -28.42 8.63 -3.65
N GLU A 97 -27.13 8.34 -3.72
CA GLU A 97 -26.32 8.59 -4.91
C GLU A 97 -26.15 7.33 -5.76
N ILE A 98 -25.93 7.52 -7.07
CA ILE A 98 -25.53 6.44 -7.97
C ILE A 98 -24.11 6.02 -7.60
N PRO A 99 -23.86 4.72 -7.38
CA PRO A 99 -22.51 4.24 -7.08
C PRO A 99 -21.51 4.62 -8.18
N VAL A 100 -20.33 5.10 -7.77
CA VAL A 100 -19.21 5.38 -8.70
C VAL A 100 -18.76 4.08 -9.38
N VAL A 101 -18.67 3.00 -8.61
CA VAL A 101 -18.44 1.65 -9.13
C VAL A 101 -19.30 0.64 -8.38
N SER A 102 -19.85 -0.32 -9.10
CA SER A 102 -20.56 -1.46 -8.50
C SER A 102 -20.29 -2.74 -9.28
N ALA A 103 -20.38 -3.85 -8.57
CA ALA A 103 -20.29 -5.19 -9.15
C ALA A 103 -21.55 -5.98 -8.84
N LYS A 104 -22.03 -6.74 -9.83
CA LYS A 104 -23.20 -7.61 -9.72
C LYS A 104 -22.85 -9.01 -10.19
N HIS A 105 -23.08 -10.01 -9.33
CA HIS A 105 -22.83 -11.44 -9.60
C HIS A 105 -21.42 -11.69 -10.15
N LEU A 106 -20.43 -10.92 -9.67
CA LEU A 106 -19.08 -10.89 -10.21
C LEU A 106 -18.28 -12.12 -9.77
N LEU A 107 -17.75 -12.86 -10.74
CA LEU A 107 -16.74 -13.90 -10.54
C LEU A 107 -15.44 -13.47 -11.20
N VAL A 108 -14.35 -13.53 -10.43
CA VAL A 108 -13.00 -13.19 -10.91
C VAL A 108 -12.07 -14.40 -10.82
N GLY A 109 -11.09 -14.46 -11.74
CA GLY A 109 -10.11 -15.54 -11.80
C GLY A 109 -9.13 -15.32 -12.95
N TYR A 110 -8.11 -16.16 -13.06
CA TYR A 110 -7.03 -15.99 -14.04
C TYR A 110 -7.35 -16.60 -15.41
N GLU A 111 -8.10 -17.68 -15.43
CA GLU A 111 -8.44 -18.41 -16.65
C GLU A 111 -9.95 -18.57 -16.80
N LYS A 112 -10.41 -18.77 -18.04
CA LYS A 112 -11.83 -19.04 -18.31
C LYS A 112 -12.27 -20.31 -17.56
N GLY A 113 -13.24 -20.15 -16.67
CA GLY A 113 -13.86 -21.25 -15.92
C GLY A 113 -13.23 -21.56 -14.57
N VAL A 114 -12.07 -20.98 -14.23
CA VAL A 114 -11.46 -21.16 -12.91
C VAL A 114 -11.62 -19.86 -12.10
N ALA A 115 -12.70 -19.77 -11.33
CA ALA A 115 -12.95 -18.65 -10.44
C ALA A 115 -12.08 -18.77 -9.17
N VAL A 116 -11.42 -17.66 -8.78
CA VAL A 116 -10.70 -17.53 -7.52
C VAL A 116 -11.63 -17.07 -6.41
N THR A 117 -12.72 -16.37 -6.76
CA THR A 117 -13.70 -15.86 -5.79
C THR A 117 -15.03 -16.58 -5.90
N ARG A 118 -15.83 -16.53 -4.84
CA ARG A 118 -17.27 -16.72 -4.89
C ARG A 118 -17.90 -15.48 -5.50
N GLU A 119 -19.18 -15.53 -5.77
CA GLU A 119 -19.96 -14.40 -6.30
C GLU A 119 -19.83 -13.15 -5.41
N ILE A 120 -19.40 -12.04 -6.03
CA ILE A 120 -19.18 -10.77 -5.37
C ILE A 120 -20.24 -9.77 -5.81
N ASN A 121 -20.89 -9.14 -4.84
CA ASN A 121 -21.79 -8.02 -5.02
C ASN A 121 -21.34 -6.89 -4.10
N PHE A 122 -21.05 -5.71 -4.66
CA PHE A 122 -20.72 -4.53 -3.86
C PHE A 122 -21.03 -3.24 -4.61
N SER A 123 -21.06 -2.14 -3.87
CA SER A 123 -21.18 -0.78 -4.41
C SER A 123 -20.26 0.15 -3.65
N ALA A 124 -19.60 1.05 -4.35
CA ALA A 124 -18.76 2.10 -3.80
C ALA A 124 -19.26 3.47 -4.26
N TYR A 125 -19.27 4.43 -3.35
CA TYR A 125 -19.80 5.76 -3.56
C TYR A 125 -18.68 6.80 -3.61
N ARG A 126 -18.98 7.99 -4.10
CA ARG A 126 -18.00 9.08 -4.21
C ARG A 126 -17.47 9.48 -2.82
N GLY A 127 -16.16 9.56 -2.68
CA GLY A 127 -15.49 9.90 -1.41
C GLY A 127 -15.47 8.77 -0.38
N GLU A 128 -15.95 7.56 -0.72
CA GLU A 128 -15.91 6.41 0.16
C GLU A 128 -14.54 5.71 0.09
N ILE A 129 -14.04 5.28 1.25
CA ILE A 129 -12.84 4.44 1.35
C ILE A 129 -13.28 3.03 1.72
N ILE A 130 -12.99 2.06 0.86
CA ILE A 130 -13.35 0.65 1.05
C ILE A 130 -12.11 -0.19 1.30
N GLY A 131 -12.02 -0.81 2.47
CA GLY A 131 -10.99 -1.80 2.78
C GLY A 131 -11.37 -3.19 2.29
N ILE A 132 -10.60 -3.75 1.34
CA ILE A 132 -10.73 -5.14 0.89
C ILE A 132 -9.80 -6.00 1.74
N VAL A 133 -10.36 -6.80 2.65
CA VAL A 133 -9.60 -7.62 3.58
C VAL A 133 -9.83 -9.12 3.32
N GLY A 134 -8.86 -9.94 3.62
CA GLY A 134 -8.96 -11.40 3.44
C GLY A 134 -7.58 -12.06 3.33
N LYS A 135 -7.54 -13.39 3.43
CA LYS A 135 -6.31 -14.18 3.37
C LYS A 135 -5.58 -14.04 2.02
N ASN A 136 -4.27 -14.32 2.03
CA ASN A 136 -3.48 -14.38 0.82
C ASN A 136 -4.07 -15.43 -0.14
N GLY A 137 -4.09 -15.10 -1.43
CA GLY A 137 -4.71 -15.97 -2.44
C GLY A 137 -6.25 -15.93 -2.49
N CYS A 138 -6.96 -15.18 -1.63
CA CYS A 138 -8.43 -15.10 -1.69
C CYS A 138 -8.96 -14.24 -2.86
N GLY A 139 -8.10 -13.62 -3.66
CA GLY A 139 -8.48 -12.89 -4.86
C GLY A 139 -8.55 -11.37 -4.74
N LYS A 140 -7.98 -10.75 -3.69
CA LYS A 140 -7.94 -9.28 -3.51
C LYS A 140 -7.35 -8.56 -4.72
N THR A 141 -6.12 -8.90 -5.09
CA THR A 141 -5.41 -8.37 -6.27
C THR A 141 -6.16 -8.67 -7.57
N THR A 142 -6.72 -9.88 -7.70
CA THR A 142 -7.50 -10.28 -8.88
C THR A 142 -8.75 -9.42 -9.02
N LEU A 143 -9.45 -9.15 -7.92
CA LEU A 143 -10.61 -8.26 -7.90
C LEU A 143 -10.21 -6.83 -8.28
N ALA A 144 -9.14 -6.28 -7.69
CA ALA A 144 -8.66 -4.95 -8.00
C ALA A 144 -8.28 -4.81 -9.49
N ARG A 145 -7.55 -5.78 -10.05
CA ARG A 145 -7.20 -5.82 -11.48
C ARG A 145 -8.45 -5.91 -12.38
N THR A 146 -9.47 -6.65 -11.95
CA THR A 146 -10.72 -6.80 -12.72
C THR A 146 -11.53 -5.50 -12.70
N ILE A 147 -11.64 -4.83 -11.55
CA ILE A 147 -12.29 -3.52 -11.45
C ILE A 147 -11.57 -2.52 -12.35
N CYS A 148 -10.26 -2.43 -12.28
CA CYS A 148 -9.45 -1.51 -13.09
C CYS A 148 -9.46 -1.84 -14.60
N GLY A 149 -9.89 -3.05 -15.01
CA GLY A 149 -9.92 -3.48 -16.41
C GLY A 149 -8.59 -4.04 -16.91
N LEU A 150 -7.62 -4.31 -16.03
CA LEU A 150 -6.39 -5.02 -16.34
C LEU A 150 -6.63 -6.53 -16.54
N GLN A 151 -7.75 -7.02 -16.03
CA GLN A 151 -8.18 -8.40 -16.16
C GLN A 151 -9.68 -8.44 -16.47
N ARG A 152 -10.10 -9.43 -17.26
CA ARG A 152 -11.51 -9.64 -17.60
C ARG A 152 -12.19 -10.48 -16.50
N GLU A 153 -13.42 -10.11 -16.17
CA GLU A 153 -14.31 -10.95 -15.36
C GLU A 153 -14.61 -12.29 -16.02
N ILE A 154 -14.80 -13.34 -15.22
CA ILE A 154 -15.28 -14.65 -15.67
C ILE A 154 -16.79 -14.57 -15.92
N GLN A 155 -17.52 -13.96 -14.97
CA GLN A 155 -18.97 -13.80 -15.01
C GLN A 155 -19.36 -12.52 -14.25
N GLY A 156 -20.60 -12.07 -14.48
CA GLY A 156 -21.15 -10.89 -13.84
C GLY A 156 -20.85 -9.61 -14.60
N GLU A 157 -21.03 -8.48 -13.93
CA GLU A 157 -20.82 -7.18 -14.56
C GLU A 157 -20.29 -6.15 -13.56
N ILE A 158 -19.52 -5.21 -14.10
CA ILE A 158 -19.02 -4.04 -13.39
C ILE A 158 -19.62 -2.80 -14.06
N LEU A 159 -20.23 -1.96 -13.22
CA LEU A 159 -20.85 -0.72 -13.66
C LEU A 159 -20.07 0.46 -13.06
N TYR A 160 -19.88 1.51 -13.85
CA TYR A 160 -19.35 2.82 -13.41
C TYR A 160 -20.42 3.87 -13.61
N ASN A 161 -20.76 4.60 -12.56
CA ASN A 161 -21.86 5.57 -12.54
C ASN A 161 -23.19 4.99 -13.06
N GLY A 162 -23.46 3.70 -12.73
CA GLY A 162 -24.64 2.97 -13.13
C GLY A 162 -24.60 2.36 -14.54
N GLU A 163 -23.57 2.64 -15.34
CA GLU A 163 -23.43 2.13 -16.71
C GLU A 163 -22.42 0.99 -16.82
N LYS A 164 -22.72 -0.01 -17.62
CA LYS A 164 -21.80 -1.11 -17.91
C LYS A 164 -20.65 -0.62 -18.78
N VAL A 165 -19.42 -0.72 -18.26
CA VAL A 165 -18.20 -0.29 -18.95
C VAL A 165 -17.40 -1.50 -19.43
N PRO A 166 -17.09 -1.61 -20.74
CA PRO A 166 -16.24 -2.66 -21.27
C PRO A 166 -14.85 -2.67 -20.62
N THR A 167 -14.27 -3.86 -20.41
CA THR A 167 -13.00 -4.06 -19.68
C THR A 167 -11.91 -3.07 -20.10
N LYS A 168 -11.65 -2.90 -21.39
CA LYS A 168 -10.63 -1.99 -21.92
C LYS A 168 -10.88 -0.50 -21.60
N GLN A 169 -12.13 -0.11 -21.40
CA GLN A 169 -12.49 1.28 -21.09
C GLN A 169 -12.42 1.59 -19.59
N ARG A 170 -12.45 0.57 -18.73
CA ARG A 170 -12.34 0.73 -17.28
C ARG A 170 -11.00 1.36 -16.86
N MET A 171 -9.93 1.11 -17.61
CA MET A 171 -8.60 1.71 -17.39
C MET A 171 -8.60 3.26 -17.48
N LYS A 172 -9.64 3.86 -18.09
CA LYS A 172 -9.84 5.32 -18.10
C LYS A 172 -10.65 5.81 -16.91
N LYS A 173 -11.30 4.90 -16.17
CA LYS A 173 -12.18 5.18 -15.04
C LYS A 173 -11.55 4.85 -13.70
N ALA A 174 -10.62 3.91 -13.69
CA ALA A 174 -9.96 3.44 -12.48
C ALA A 174 -8.46 3.29 -12.70
N TYR A 175 -7.68 3.56 -11.66
CA TYR A 175 -6.23 3.34 -11.65
C TYR A 175 -5.85 2.46 -10.48
N LEU A 176 -4.95 1.50 -10.70
CA LEU A 176 -4.45 0.57 -9.69
C LEU A 176 -2.97 0.88 -9.38
N VAL A 177 -2.67 1.23 -8.15
CA VAL A 177 -1.30 1.18 -7.62
C VAL A 177 -1.02 -0.27 -7.22
N MET A 178 -0.07 -0.89 -7.91
CA MET A 178 0.30 -2.29 -7.69
C MET A 178 1.16 -2.45 -6.44
N GLN A 179 1.15 -3.63 -5.87
CA GLN A 179 1.99 -4.01 -4.73
C GLN A 179 3.48 -3.82 -5.02
N ASP A 180 3.91 -4.22 -6.23
CA ASP A 180 5.27 -4.00 -6.72
C ASP A 180 5.26 -2.88 -7.76
N PRO A 181 5.79 -1.68 -7.43
CA PRO A 181 5.81 -0.53 -8.31
C PRO A 181 6.73 -0.70 -9.53
N ASP A 182 7.65 -1.66 -9.54
CA ASP A 182 8.54 -1.92 -10.68
C ASP A 182 7.76 -2.30 -11.95
N TYR A 183 6.54 -2.81 -11.81
CA TYR A 183 5.65 -3.09 -12.94
C TYR A 183 4.91 -1.86 -13.50
N GLN A 184 5.07 -0.68 -12.88
CA GLN A 184 4.33 0.52 -13.26
C GLN A 184 5.21 1.71 -13.62
N LEU A 185 6.49 1.70 -13.22
CA LEU A 185 7.42 2.80 -13.41
C LEU A 185 8.40 2.44 -14.54
N PHE A 186 8.38 3.19 -15.65
CA PHE A 186 9.11 2.83 -16.86
C PHE A 186 9.73 4.02 -17.62
N THR A 187 9.59 5.25 -17.11
CA THR A 187 10.18 6.44 -17.74
C THR A 187 11.62 6.66 -17.27
N ASP A 188 12.28 7.66 -17.88
CA ASP A 188 13.69 7.96 -17.59
C ASP A 188 13.89 8.75 -16.28
N SER A 189 12.82 9.34 -15.71
CA SER A 189 12.91 10.08 -14.45
C SER A 189 11.60 10.09 -13.67
N VAL A 190 11.69 10.31 -12.35
CA VAL A 190 10.54 10.50 -11.47
C VAL A 190 9.63 11.62 -11.99
N TYR A 191 10.20 12.72 -12.43
CA TYR A 191 9.43 13.83 -12.99
C TYR A 191 8.63 13.42 -14.23
N GLN A 192 9.24 12.63 -15.12
CA GLN A 192 8.54 12.14 -16.31
C GLN A 192 7.41 11.18 -15.99
N GLU A 193 7.57 10.31 -14.97
CA GLU A 193 6.49 9.43 -14.51
C GLU A 193 5.25 10.25 -14.07
N LEU A 194 5.48 11.27 -13.26
CA LEU A 194 4.42 12.15 -12.79
C LEU A 194 3.82 12.98 -13.94
N SER A 195 4.66 13.43 -14.87
CA SER A 195 4.23 14.20 -16.04
C SER A 195 3.30 13.40 -16.95
N LEU A 196 3.57 12.10 -17.17
CA LEU A 196 2.70 11.24 -17.96
C LEU A 196 1.29 11.10 -17.34
N ALA A 197 1.21 11.06 -16.01
CA ALA A 197 -0.08 11.03 -15.32
C ALA A 197 -0.85 12.33 -15.52
N LEU A 198 -0.16 13.47 -15.45
CA LEU A 198 -0.74 14.79 -15.62
C LEU A 198 -1.23 15.03 -17.05
N LEU A 199 -0.52 14.55 -18.06
CA LEU A 199 -0.94 14.66 -19.48
C LEU A 199 -2.27 13.98 -19.78
N ALA A 200 -2.72 13.07 -18.94
CA ALA A 200 -4.03 12.42 -19.06
C ALA A 200 -5.18 13.32 -18.55
N GLN A 201 -4.88 14.43 -17.87
CA GLN A 201 -5.88 15.39 -17.40
C GLN A 201 -6.35 16.31 -18.54
N LYS A 202 -7.58 16.86 -18.40
CA LYS A 202 -8.14 17.83 -19.36
C LYS A 202 -7.43 19.17 -19.32
N THR A 203 -6.97 19.58 -18.14
CA THR A 203 -6.28 20.85 -17.86
C THR A 203 -5.03 20.54 -17.03
N PRO A 204 -3.94 20.10 -17.66
CA PRO A 204 -2.71 19.81 -16.95
C PRO A 204 -2.09 21.08 -16.35
N ASP A 205 -1.71 21.00 -15.06
CA ASP A 205 -1.02 22.06 -14.34
C ASP A 205 0.26 21.50 -13.73
N GLU A 206 1.41 21.91 -14.23
CA GLU A 206 2.72 21.43 -13.79
C GLU A 206 3.00 21.73 -12.30
N GLN A 207 2.36 22.74 -11.72
CA GLN A 207 2.49 23.02 -10.29
C GLN A 207 2.01 21.84 -9.43
N GLN A 208 1.07 21.04 -9.93
CA GLN A 208 0.61 19.83 -9.23
C GLN A 208 1.73 18.80 -9.06
N ILE A 209 2.63 18.66 -10.06
CA ILE A 209 3.78 17.75 -9.96
C ILE A 209 4.70 18.19 -8.83
N ILE A 210 5.02 19.51 -8.79
CA ILE A 210 5.90 20.05 -7.75
C ILE A 210 5.31 19.80 -6.37
N ASN A 211 4.03 20.13 -6.19
CA ASN A 211 3.33 19.95 -4.92
C ASN A 211 3.30 18.46 -4.46
N ILE A 212 3.05 17.53 -5.40
CA ILE A 212 3.07 16.08 -5.09
C ILE A 212 4.48 15.62 -4.74
N MET A 213 5.50 16.09 -5.45
CA MET A 213 6.89 15.74 -5.16
C MET A 213 7.32 16.22 -3.77
N GLU A 214 6.93 17.43 -3.38
CA GLU A 214 7.21 17.98 -2.05
C GLU A 214 6.49 17.17 -0.96
N LYS A 215 5.19 16.92 -1.09
CA LYS A 215 4.41 16.12 -0.14
C LYS A 215 4.96 14.71 0.05
N LEU A 216 5.41 14.09 -1.03
CA LEU A 216 5.93 12.72 -1.02
C LEU A 216 7.43 12.62 -0.74
N ASN A 217 8.12 13.74 -0.42
CA ASN A 217 9.56 13.79 -0.23
C ASN A 217 10.33 13.16 -1.43
N LEU A 218 9.97 13.57 -2.65
CA LEU A 218 10.57 13.09 -3.91
C LEU A 218 11.36 14.17 -4.64
N THR A 219 11.41 15.41 -4.16
CA THR A 219 12.02 16.56 -4.85
C THR A 219 13.49 16.32 -5.20
N GLU A 220 14.26 15.73 -4.29
CA GLU A 220 15.68 15.40 -4.50
C GLU A 220 15.88 14.31 -5.56
N TYR A 221 14.85 13.52 -5.85
CA TYR A 221 14.89 12.39 -6.79
C TYR A 221 14.30 12.73 -8.15
N LYS A 222 13.98 14.03 -8.42
CA LYS A 222 13.29 14.52 -9.61
C LYS A 222 13.83 13.92 -10.90
N ASP A 223 15.14 13.96 -11.06
CA ASP A 223 15.85 13.54 -12.28
C ASP A 223 16.40 12.11 -12.19
N HIS A 224 16.12 11.38 -11.10
CA HIS A 224 16.57 10.00 -10.95
C HIS A 224 15.69 9.05 -11.75
N HIS A 225 16.34 8.06 -12.37
CA HIS A 225 15.64 6.97 -13.04
C HIS A 225 14.87 6.16 -11.98
N PRO A 226 13.57 5.84 -12.18
CA PRO A 226 12.76 5.14 -11.20
C PRO A 226 13.38 3.83 -10.69
N MET A 227 14.08 3.09 -11.54
CA MET A 227 14.73 1.84 -11.13
C MET A 227 15.92 2.03 -10.19
N SER A 228 16.48 3.23 -10.08
CA SER A 228 17.56 3.54 -9.11
C SER A 228 17.03 3.88 -7.71
N LEU A 229 15.73 4.02 -7.57
CA LEU A 229 15.08 4.38 -6.30
C LEU A 229 15.01 3.17 -5.34
N SER A 230 14.97 3.46 -4.04
CA SER A 230 14.60 2.44 -3.05
C SER A 230 13.13 2.02 -3.20
N GLY A 231 12.75 0.84 -2.67
CA GLY A 231 11.38 0.34 -2.73
C GLY A 231 10.35 1.35 -2.21
N GLY A 232 10.62 2.00 -1.08
CA GLY A 232 9.73 3.03 -0.52
C GLY A 232 9.63 4.30 -1.39
N GLN A 233 10.72 4.70 -2.07
CA GLN A 233 10.70 5.82 -3.03
C GLN A 233 9.88 5.47 -4.26
N LYS A 234 10.05 4.27 -4.83
CA LYS A 234 9.25 3.74 -5.93
C LYS A 234 7.76 3.71 -5.58
N GLN A 235 7.43 3.22 -4.39
CA GLN A 235 6.05 3.17 -3.90
C GLN A 235 5.43 4.58 -3.82
N ARG A 236 6.15 5.55 -3.26
CA ARG A 236 5.69 6.94 -3.21
C ARG A 236 5.54 7.54 -4.61
N THR A 237 6.44 7.24 -5.55
CA THR A 237 6.32 7.67 -6.94
C THR A 237 5.05 7.11 -7.58
N ALA A 238 4.76 5.82 -7.42
CA ALA A 238 3.56 5.19 -7.96
C ALA A 238 2.26 5.79 -7.35
N ILE A 239 2.28 6.14 -6.06
CA ILE A 239 1.16 6.83 -5.40
C ILE A 239 1.02 8.27 -5.94
N GLY A 240 2.12 8.99 -6.16
CA GLY A 240 2.11 10.31 -6.79
C GLY A 240 1.51 10.28 -8.20
N VAL A 241 1.84 9.27 -8.99
CA VAL A 241 1.22 9.01 -10.30
C VAL A 241 -0.29 8.83 -10.15
N ALA A 242 -0.73 8.03 -9.17
CA ALA A 242 -2.16 7.82 -8.92
C ALA A 242 -2.89 9.11 -8.52
N ALA A 243 -2.28 9.92 -7.66
CA ALA A 243 -2.85 11.20 -7.19
C ALA A 243 -3.02 12.23 -8.32
N LEU A 244 -2.18 12.17 -9.36
CA LEU A 244 -2.25 13.04 -10.52
C LEU A 244 -3.20 12.53 -11.62
N ARG A 245 -3.71 11.30 -11.50
CA ARG A 245 -4.63 10.73 -12.48
C ARG A 245 -6.04 11.29 -12.34
N ASP A 246 -6.63 11.72 -13.46
CA ASP A 246 -8.06 12.08 -13.55
C ASP A 246 -8.88 10.79 -13.75
N CYS A 247 -9.21 10.11 -12.65
CA CYS A 247 -10.01 8.89 -12.68
C CYS A 247 -11.05 8.87 -11.54
N ASP A 248 -12.12 8.11 -11.74
CA ASP A 248 -13.25 8.05 -10.79
C ASP A 248 -12.91 7.19 -9.56
N VAL A 249 -12.03 6.18 -9.72
CA VAL A 249 -11.70 5.19 -8.68
C VAL A 249 -10.21 4.96 -8.61
N LEU A 250 -9.64 5.10 -7.40
CA LEU A 250 -8.27 4.69 -7.10
C LEU A 250 -8.29 3.37 -6.34
N LEU A 251 -7.47 2.44 -6.78
CA LEU A 251 -7.28 1.14 -6.15
C LEU A 251 -5.82 1.05 -5.66
N PHE A 252 -5.64 0.56 -4.46
CA PHE A 252 -4.32 0.39 -3.87
C PHE A 252 -4.15 -1.06 -3.41
N ASP A 253 -3.13 -1.74 -3.93
CA ASP A 253 -2.80 -3.10 -3.52
C ASP A 253 -1.57 -3.02 -2.60
N GLU A 254 -1.79 -3.19 -1.29
CA GLU A 254 -0.79 -3.07 -0.23
C GLU A 254 0.06 -1.78 -0.27
N PRO A 255 -0.55 -0.57 -0.28
CA PRO A 255 0.15 0.69 -0.56
C PRO A 255 1.19 1.10 0.48
N THR A 256 1.19 0.47 1.65
CA THR A 256 2.11 0.79 2.76
C THR A 256 3.22 -0.23 2.93
N SER A 257 3.33 -1.21 2.02
CA SER A 257 4.42 -2.18 2.02
C SER A 257 5.76 -1.48 1.80
N GLY A 258 6.77 -1.79 2.61
CA GLY A 258 8.11 -1.18 2.51
C GLY A 258 8.21 0.31 2.88
N LEU A 259 7.15 0.95 3.42
CA LEU A 259 7.20 2.33 3.90
C LEU A 259 7.48 2.36 5.41
N ASP A 260 8.34 3.27 5.86
CA ASP A 260 8.46 3.65 7.27
C ASP A 260 7.25 4.50 7.73
N TYR A 261 7.18 4.82 9.02
CA TYR A 261 6.05 5.56 9.58
C TYR A 261 5.87 6.95 8.93
N LYS A 262 6.95 7.71 8.78
CA LYS A 262 6.91 9.07 8.21
C LYS A 262 6.42 9.07 6.75
N ASN A 263 6.88 8.13 5.97
CA ASN A 263 6.47 7.99 4.58
C ASN A 263 5.02 7.48 4.44
N MET A 264 4.53 6.64 5.37
CA MET A 264 3.11 6.29 5.44
C MET A 264 2.23 7.51 5.74
N GLU A 265 2.67 8.36 6.69
CA GLU A 265 1.96 9.60 7.04
C GLU A 265 1.87 10.54 5.84
N SER A 266 2.98 10.77 5.13
CA SER A 266 3.01 11.57 3.89
C SER A 266 2.06 11.04 2.81
N VAL A 267 1.92 9.72 2.69
CA VAL A 267 0.98 9.08 1.75
C VAL A 267 -0.47 9.30 2.19
N ALA A 268 -0.74 9.27 3.51
CA ALA A 268 -2.10 9.45 4.03
C ALA A 268 -2.60 10.90 3.93
N GLU A 269 -1.71 11.88 3.74
CA GLU A 269 -2.04 13.30 3.58
C GLU A 269 -2.38 13.72 2.13
N ILE A 270 -2.25 12.79 1.18
CA ILE A 270 -2.59 12.98 -0.24
C ILE A 270 -4.03 12.60 -0.52
#